data_c1dc0230850360f3483c323f83ff6573
#
_entry.id   c1dc0230850360f3483c323f83ff6573
#
_cell.length_a   1.000
_cell.length_b   1.000
_cell.length_c   1.000
_cell.angle_alpha   90.00
_cell.angle_beta   90.00
_cell.angle_gamma   90.00
#
_symmetry.space_group_name_H-M   'P 1'
#
loop_
_entity.id
_entity.type
_entity.pdbx_description
1 polymer ?
#
loop_
_entity_poly.entity_id
_entity_poly.type
_entity_poly.pdbx_seq_one_letter_code
_entity_poly.pdbx_strand_id
1 'polypeptide(L)'
;METVLIIDDSGINLRTAKEALDDYYNVVTANSCKMALRYLEKHTPDIILLDIQMPEVDGFETLKAIRSLPQTEDTPIIFLTAQDNVADEIHGLELGAVDYIHKPLQPQIMRMRIRTQLDLAHYQDHLEEIIMQKTEQVARVETALVASLNDLLEIRDGMTGSHVRRTAKYFEILLNALDKAHTFPDAITPDYKVRLLRGAPLHDLGKVGISDNTLLKPSRLSPEEMEFMRQHSTFGGQALTHAVEIVGEDSFLSDARDMAYYHHEKWDGSGYPKGLAGEDIPLSARILAVADVYDALTSQRSYKDAFSHEKAVSSLLDEDGTSFDPRIMQVFRQITDEFAQAKASFSSEAKA
;
A
#
# COMPACT_ATOMS: atom_id res chain seq x y z
N MET A 1 16.99 -11.10 28.73
CA MET A 1 18.45 -11.29 28.70
C MET A 1 18.75 -11.83 27.32
N GLU A 2 19.55 -11.10 26.55
CA GLU A 2 19.85 -11.45 25.16
C GLU A 2 20.61 -12.75 25.07
N THR A 3 20.38 -13.52 24.00
CA THR A 3 21.00 -14.84 23.77
C THR A 3 22.14 -14.70 22.79
N VAL A 4 23.33 -15.11 23.21
CA VAL A 4 24.55 -15.19 22.41
C VAL A 4 24.82 -16.64 22.05
N LEU A 5 24.79 -16.96 20.74
CA LEU A 5 25.23 -18.27 20.26
C LEU A 5 26.71 -18.20 19.88
N ILE A 6 27.54 -19.06 20.48
CA ILE A 6 28.98 -19.16 20.18
C ILE A 6 29.25 -20.47 19.44
N ILE A 7 29.85 -20.36 18.26
CA ILE A 7 30.18 -21.50 17.39
C ILE A 7 31.70 -21.54 17.22
N ASP A 8 32.37 -22.53 17.82
CA ASP A 8 33.84 -22.72 17.77
C ASP A 8 34.14 -24.22 18.05
N ASP A 9 35.01 -24.84 17.30
CA ASP A 9 35.33 -26.28 17.48
C ASP A 9 36.15 -26.54 18.72
N SER A 10 36.85 -25.52 19.25
CA SER A 10 37.66 -25.60 20.45
C SER A 10 36.83 -25.50 21.74
N GLY A 11 36.73 -26.59 22.47
CA GLY A 11 36.07 -26.60 23.78
C GLY A 11 36.68 -25.62 24.80
N ILE A 12 37.94 -25.25 24.62
CA ILE A 12 38.62 -24.25 25.47
C ILE A 12 38.07 -22.86 25.14
N ASN A 13 37.98 -22.50 23.86
CA ASN A 13 37.46 -21.21 23.42
C ASN A 13 35.98 -21.04 23.85
N LEU A 14 35.16 -22.07 23.65
CA LEU A 14 33.75 -22.07 24.07
C LEU A 14 33.63 -21.84 25.59
N ARG A 15 34.45 -22.50 26.40
CA ARG A 15 34.43 -22.32 27.86
C ARG A 15 34.87 -20.91 28.27
N THR A 16 35.97 -20.42 27.71
CA THR A 16 36.49 -19.07 27.98
C THR A 16 35.50 -18.01 27.60
N ALA A 17 34.90 -18.11 26.41
CA ALA A 17 33.88 -17.16 25.93
C ALA A 17 32.61 -17.23 26.79
N LYS A 18 32.18 -18.42 27.16
CA LYS A 18 31.02 -18.61 28.04
C LYS A 18 31.25 -17.99 29.41
N GLU A 19 32.34 -18.29 30.08
CA GLU A 19 32.70 -17.72 31.39
C GLU A 19 32.79 -16.18 31.34
N ALA A 20 33.23 -15.62 30.22
CA ALA A 20 33.35 -14.17 30.04
C ALA A 20 32.01 -13.44 29.83
N LEU A 21 30.98 -14.15 29.37
CA LEU A 21 29.71 -13.58 28.94
C LEU A 21 28.48 -14.00 29.78
N ASP A 22 28.57 -15.11 30.54
CA ASP A 22 27.44 -15.75 31.24
C ASP A 22 26.78 -14.84 32.31
N ASP A 23 27.55 -13.89 32.86
CA ASP A 23 27.02 -12.89 33.82
C ASP A 23 26.15 -11.80 33.13
N TYR A 24 26.24 -11.67 31.79
CA TYR A 24 25.64 -10.57 31.01
C TYR A 24 24.60 -11.03 30.00
N TYR A 25 24.76 -12.28 29.50
CA TYR A 25 23.98 -12.84 28.39
C TYR A 25 23.56 -14.27 28.67
N ASN A 26 22.51 -14.74 28.01
CA ASN A 26 22.20 -16.17 27.94
C ASN A 26 23.09 -16.83 26.89
N VAL A 27 24.12 -17.54 27.32
CA VAL A 27 25.14 -18.07 26.41
C VAL A 27 24.85 -19.50 26.01
N VAL A 28 24.67 -19.73 24.73
CA VAL A 28 24.53 -21.04 24.09
C VAL A 28 25.80 -21.35 23.30
N THR A 29 26.26 -22.57 23.34
CA THR A 29 27.49 -22.98 22.65
C THR A 29 27.23 -24.13 21.68
N ALA A 30 27.84 -24.08 20.51
CA ALA A 30 27.87 -25.15 19.51
C ALA A 30 29.29 -25.41 19.07
N ASN A 31 29.69 -26.67 18.99
CA ASN A 31 31.06 -27.06 18.62
C ASN A 31 31.21 -27.41 17.13
N SER A 32 30.19 -27.15 16.33
CA SER A 32 30.19 -27.42 14.89
C SER A 32 29.02 -26.71 14.20
N CYS A 33 29.14 -26.50 12.88
CA CYS A 33 28.07 -26.01 12.01
C CYS A 33 26.77 -26.82 12.20
N LYS A 34 26.87 -28.16 12.17
CA LYS A 34 25.70 -29.04 12.33
C LYS A 34 24.94 -28.82 13.64
N MET A 35 25.67 -28.61 14.73
CA MET A 35 25.07 -28.38 16.05
C MET A 35 24.43 -27.00 16.12
N ALA A 36 25.05 -26.00 15.52
CA ALA A 36 24.53 -24.66 15.42
C ALA A 36 23.23 -24.64 14.61
N LEU A 37 23.18 -25.20 13.40
CA LEU A 37 21.98 -25.26 12.56
C LEU A 37 20.84 -25.99 13.26
N ARG A 38 21.10 -27.10 13.95
CA ARG A 38 20.08 -27.82 14.73
C ARG A 38 19.50 -26.98 15.87
N TYR A 39 20.28 -26.11 16.48
CA TYR A 39 19.79 -25.16 17.48
C TYR A 39 18.93 -24.09 16.82
N LEU A 40 19.39 -23.52 15.69
CA LEU A 40 18.75 -22.46 14.94
C LEU A 40 17.42 -22.89 14.30
N GLU A 41 17.18 -24.17 14.05
CA GLU A 41 15.87 -24.68 13.62
C GLU A 41 14.73 -24.35 14.61
N LYS A 42 15.05 -24.13 15.88
CA LYS A 42 14.06 -23.95 16.95
C LYS A 42 14.22 -22.66 17.74
N HIS A 43 15.34 -21.98 17.59
CA HIS A 43 15.69 -20.80 18.39
C HIS A 43 16.38 -19.77 17.52
N THR A 44 16.10 -18.50 17.77
CA THR A 44 16.77 -17.37 17.14
C THR A 44 17.59 -16.64 18.21
N PRO A 45 18.93 -16.70 18.17
CA PRO A 45 19.76 -15.90 19.06
C PRO A 45 19.78 -14.45 18.63
N ASP A 46 20.02 -13.54 19.58
CA ASP A 46 20.12 -12.10 19.30
C ASP A 46 21.47 -11.75 18.62
N ILE A 47 22.50 -12.57 18.80
CA ILE A 47 23.80 -12.42 18.13
C ILE A 47 24.54 -13.76 18.08
N ILE A 48 25.36 -13.95 17.04
CA ILE A 48 26.19 -15.14 16.84
C ILE A 48 27.65 -14.74 16.81
N LEU A 49 28.47 -15.44 17.60
CA LEU A 49 29.95 -15.45 17.49
C LEU A 49 30.35 -16.70 16.73
N LEU A 50 31.05 -16.57 15.63
CA LEU A 50 31.37 -17.68 14.73
C LEU A 50 32.86 -17.76 14.45
N ASP A 51 33.49 -18.88 14.82
CA ASP A 51 34.87 -19.15 14.43
C ASP A 51 35.01 -19.35 12.92
N ILE A 52 36.01 -18.73 12.32
CA ILE A 52 36.34 -18.93 10.91
C ILE A 52 36.96 -20.30 10.68
N GLN A 53 37.88 -20.72 11.55
CA GLN A 53 38.68 -21.92 11.37
C GLN A 53 38.08 -23.12 12.12
N MET A 54 37.16 -23.80 11.48
CA MET A 54 36.57 -25.03 12.00
C MET A 54 36.80 -26.21 11.04
N PRO A 55 36.94 -27.45 11.58
CA PRO A 55 37.05 -28.64 10.74
C PRO A 55 35.74 -28.98 10.03
N GLU A 56 35.81 -29.67 8.91
CA GLU A 56 34.71 -30.14 8.06
C GLU A 56 33.97 -29.03 7.31
N VAL A 57 33.41 -28.06 8.03
CA VAL A 57 32.67 -26.89 7.49
C VAL A 57 33.25 -25.65 8.16
N ASP A 58 33.86 -24.78 7.38
CA ASP A 58 34.45 -23.54 7.90
C ASP A 58 33.39 -22.49 8.28
N GLY A 59 33.87 -21.39 8.89
CA GLY A 59 32.99 -20.32 9.34
C GLY A 59 32.28 -19.60 8.20
N PHE A 60 32.90 -19.48 7.02
CA PHE A 60 32.28 -18.83 5.87
C PHE A 60 31.12 -19.64 5.28
N GLU A 61 31.32 -20.96 5.17
CA GLU A 61 30.25 -21.88 4.75
C GLU A 61 29.14 -21.96 5.81
N THR A 62 29.51 -21.93 7.09
CA THR A 62 28.56 -21.89 8.22
C THR A 62 27.71 -20.61 8.18
N LEU A 63 28.32 -19.44 7.91
CA LEU A 63 27.60 -18.18 7.77
C LEU A 63 26.57 -18.25 6.63
N LYS A 64 26.98 -18.75 5.45
CA LYS A 64 26.06 -18.93 4.31
C LYS A 64 24.88 -19.83 4.67
N ALA A 65 25.14 -20.92 5.37
CA ALA A 65 24.10 -21.84 5.83
C ALA A 65 23.14 -21.17 6.83
N ILE A 66 23.64 -20.36 7.76
CA ILE A 66 22.84 -19.60 8.71
C ILE A 66 21.98 -18.57 7.99
N ARG A 67 22.52 -17.81 7.01
CA ARG A 67 21.80 -16.80 6.23
C ARG A 67 20.72 -17.40 5.32
N SER A 68 20.79 -18.69 5.02
CA SER A 68 19.74 -19.38 4.26
C SER A 68 18.48 -19.70 5.09
N LEU A 69 18.55 -19.52 6.41
CA LEU A 69 17.41 -19.71 7.32
C LEU A 69 16.67 -18.38 7.50
N PRO A 70 15.39 -18.27 7.13
CA PRO A 70 14.63 -16.99 7.19
C PRO A 70 14.65 -16.34 8.57
N GLN A 71 14.64 -17.13 9.65
CA GLN A 71 14.62 -16.61 11.03
C GLN A 71 15.94 -16.02 11.50
N THR A 72 17.02 -16.18 10.76
CA THR A 72 18.36 -15.69 11.12
C THR A 72 18.99 -14.78 10.06
N GLU A 73 18.19 -14.36 9.09
CA GLU A 73 18.63 -13.48 8.00
C GLU A 73 19.25 -12.19 8.54
N ASP A 74 18.62 -11.56 9.54
CA ASP A 74 19.06 -10.29 10.13
C ASP A 74 19.88 -10.46 11.41
N THR A 75 20.06 -11.69 11.92
CA THR A 75 20.84 -11.91 13.15
C THR A 75 22.28 -11.47 12.96
N PRO A 76 22.81 -10.53 13.78
CA PRO A 76 24.20 -10.10 13.66
C PRO A 76 25.18 -11.25 13.93
N ILE A 77 26.16 -11.40 13.04
CA ILE A 77 27.23 -12.43 13.16
C ILE A 77 28.57 -11.73 13.26
N ILE A 78 29.30 -12.03 14.34
CA ILE A 78 30.66 -11.57 14.56
C ILE A 78 31.61 -12.75 14.35
N PHE A 79 32.61 -12.59 13.49
CA PHE A 79 33.61 -13.61 13.30
C PHE A 79 34.68 -13.61 14.43
N LEU A 80 35.09 -14.79 14.81
CA LEU A 80 36.28 -15.01 15.67
C LEU A 80 37.45 -15.39 14.75
N THR A 81 38.50 -14.55 14.67
CA THR A 81 39.62 -14.72 13.73
C THR A 81 40.99 -14.72 14.38
N ALA A 82 41.99 -15.34 13.74
CA ALA A 82 43.38 -15.22 14.16
C ALA A 82 43.94 -13.82 13.83
N GLN A 83 44.92 -13.35 14.60
CA GLN A 83 45.37 -11.96 14.63
C GLN A 83 46.00 -11.41 13.34
N ASP A 84 46.35 -12.25 12.35
CA ASP A 84 47.18 -11.85 11.20
C ASP A 84 46.52 -12.08 9.83
N ASN A 85 45.18 -12.25 9.76
CA ASN A 85 44.52 -12.58 8.49
C ASN A 85 43.52 -11.51 8.06
N VAL A 86 44.02 -10.38 7.58
CA VAL A 86 43.21 -9.28 7.03
C VAL A 86 42.34 -9.73 5.83
N ALA A 87 42.79 -10.73 5.07
CA ALA A 87 42.00 -11.24 3.95
C ALA A 87 40.69 -11.93 4.41
N ASP A 88 40.76 -12.71 5.50
CA ASP A 88 39.56 -13.36 6.08
C ASP A 88 38.57 -12.33 6.67
N GLU A 89 39.09 -11.23 7.23
CA GLU A 89 38.23 -10.13 7.74
C GLU A 89 37.46 -9.48 6.63
N ILE A 90 38.16 -9.08 5.54
CA ILE A 90 37.52 -8.48 4.37
C ILE A 90 36.47 -9.43 3.79
N HIS A 91 36.85 -10.70 3.59
CA HIS A 91 35.94 -11.69 3.03
C HIS A 91 34.73 -11.96 3.93
N GLY A 92 34.93 -12.00 5.25
CA GLY A 92 33.84 -12.17 6.20
C GLY A 92 32.80 -11.00 6.17
N LEU A 93 33.33 -9.77 6.12
CA LEU A 93 32.46 -8.58 6.01
C LEU A 93 31.70 -8.54 4.68
N GLU A 94 32.34 -8.91 3.56
CA GLU A 94 31.68 -9.03 2.25
C GLU A 94 30.57 -10.09 2.23
N LEU A 95 30.71 -11.15 3.04
CA LEU A 95 29.68 -12.19 3.19
C LEU A 95 28.55 -11.80 4.15
N GLY A 96 28.60 -10.63 4.77
CA GLY A 96 27.54 -10.11 5.64
C GLY A 96 27.75 -10.35 7.14
N ALA A 97 28.98 -10.62 7.60
CA ALA A 97 29.30 -10.47 9.00
C ALA A 97 29.33 -8.99 9.38
N VAL A 98 28.90 -8.67 10.61
CA VAL A 98 28.81 -7.28 11.08
C VAL A 98 30.10 -6.78 11.74
N ASP A 99 30.94 -7.69 12.19
CA ASP A 99 32.19 -7.35 12.87
C ASP A 99 33.09 -8.60 13.00
N TYR A 100 34.28 -8.42 13.60
CA TYR A 100 35.22 -9.51 13.93
C TYR A 100 35.89 -9.31 15.31
N ILE A 101 36.32 -10.38 15.95
CA ILE A 101 37.06 -10.39 17.22
C ILE A 101 38.31 -11.26 17.06
N HIS A 102 39.46 -10.67 17.36
CA HIS A 102 40.71 -11.40 17.29
C HIS A 102 40.93 -12.38 18.46
N LYS A 103 41.44 -13.54 18.15
CA LYS A 103 41.97 -14.49 19.14
C LYS A 103 43.38 -14.07 19.57
N PRO A 104 43.77 -14.16 20.88
CA PRO A 104 43.02 -14.76 21.97
C PRO A 104 41.86 -13.90 22.44
N LEU A 105 40.71 -14.54 22.76
CA LEU A 105 39.49 -13.87 23.13
C LEU A 105 39.63 -13.07 24.42
N GLN A 106 39.54 -11.74 24.30
CA GLN A 106 39.61 -10.84 25.44
C GLN A 106 38.19 -10.51 25.94
N PRO A 107 37.83 -10.82 27.19
CA PRO A 107 36.49 -10.65 27.73
C PRO A 107 35.90 -9.24 27.55
N GLN A 108 36.73 -8.20 27.75
CA GLN A 108 36.30 -6.81 27.64
C GLN A 108 35.97 -6.44 26.20
N ILE A 109 36.80 -6.86 25.23
CA ILE A 109 36.60 -6.59 23.81
C ILE A 109 35.36 -7.33 23.31
N MET A 110 35.20 -8.62 23.67
CA MET A 110 34.01 -9.38 23.31
C MET A 110 32.73 -8.70 23.78
N ARG A 111 32.64 -8.33 25.05
CA ARG A 111 31.48 -7.66 25.61
C ARG A 111 31.19 -6.34 24.91
N MET A 112 32.22 -5.52 24.62
CA MET A 112 32.07 -4.27 23.91
C MET A 112 31.52 -4.45 22.49
N ARG A 113 32.09 -5.40 21.71
CA ARG A 113 31.66 -5.68 20.34
C ARG A 113 30.24 -6.24 20.30
N ILE A 114 29.91 -7.21 21.15
CA ILE A 114 28.57 -7.77 21.26
C ILE A 114 27.57 -6.68 21.59
N ARG A 115 27.86 -5.89 22.65
CA ARG A 115 26.96 -4.82 23.05
C ARG A 115 26.71 -3.80 21.91
N THR A 116 27.77 -3.37 21.23
CA THR A 116 27.67 -2.42 20.12
C THR A 116 26.77 -2.97 19.03
N GLN A 117 26.91 -4.25 18.65
CA GLN A 117 26.09 -4.83 17.60
C GLN A 117 24.64 -5.07 18.04
N LEU A 118 24.41 -5.45 19.29
CA LEU A 118 23.06 -5.57 19.85
C LEU A 118 22.36 -4.19 19.93
N ASP A 119 23.07 -3.16 20.40
CA ASP A 119 22.53 -1.80 20.46
C ASP A 119 22.18 -1.29 19.05
N LEU A 120 23.00 -1.60 18.02
CA LEU A 120 22.70 -1.25 16.63
C LEU A 120 21.48 -2.00 16.08
N ALA A 121 21.38 -3.30 16.32
CA ALA A 121 20.23 -4.10 15.90
C ALA A 121 18.93 -3.56 16.53
N HIS A 122 18.91 -3.35 17.84
CA HIS A 122 17.76 -2.78 18.54
C HIS A 122 17.40 -1.38 18.03
N TYR A 123 18.39 -0.56 17.65
CA TYR A 123 18.13 0.77 17.09
C TYR A 123 17.51 0.69 15.69
N GLN A 124 17.95 -0.26 14.87
CA GLN A 124 17.37 -0.52 13.54
C GLN A 124 15.91 -0.97 13.65
N ASP A 125 15.63 -1.98 14.49
CA ASP A 125 14.27 -2.47 14.75
C ASP A 125 13.34 -1.34 15.22
N HIS A 126 13.84 -0.51 16.14
CA HIS A 126 13.06 0.63 16.65
C HIS A 126 12.80 1.68 15.59
N LEU A 127 13.76 1.97 14.69
CA LEU A 127 13.54 2.88 13.56
C LEU A 127 12.51 2.34 12.59
N GLU A 128 12.54 1.07 12.27
CA GLU A 128 11.56 0.42 11.39
C GLU A 128 10.15 0.50 11.98
N GLU A 129 10.02 0.24 13.28
CA GLU A 129 8.75 0.38 13.99
C GLU A 129 8.23 1.83 13.93
N ILE A 130 9.10 2.83 14.18
CA ILE A 130 8.73 4.25 14.08
C ILE A 130 8.30 4.61 12.65
N ILE A 131 9.04 4.16 11.63
CA ILE A 131 8.72 4.41 10.22
C ILE A 131 7.34 3.83 9.90
N MET A 132 7.08 2.58 10.28
CA MET A 132 5.80 1.93 10.08
C MET A 132 4.65 2.70 10.75
N GLN A 133 4.80 3.06 12.02
CA GLN A 133 3.81 3.85 12.78
C GLN A 133 3.55 5.21 12.14
N LYS A 134 4.61 5.91 11.70
CA LYS A 134 4.48 7.23 11.05
C LYS A 134 3.82 7.12 9.68
N THR A 135 4.15 6.12 8.90
CA THR A 135 3.53 5.88 7.59
C THR A 135 2.03 5.61 7.75
N GLU A 136 1.66 4.77 8.73
CA GLU A 136 0.26 4.50 9.03
C GLU A 136 -0.49 5.75 9.55
N GLN A 137 0.18 6.55 10.40
CA GLN A 137 -0.38 7.81 10.89
C GLN A 137 -0.66 8.79 9.74
N VAL A 138 0.27 8.95 8.80
CA VAL A 138 0.10 9.82 7.62
C VAL A 138 -1.08 9.32 6.78
N ALA A 139 -1.16 8.03 6.48
CA ALA A 139 -2.26 7.46 5.70
C ALA A 139 -3.63 7.69 6.36
N ARG A 140 -3.72 7.58 7.70
CA ARG A 140 -4.94 7.90 8.45
C ARG A 140 -5.33 9.37 8.36
N VAL A 141 -4.35 10.28 8.49
CA VAL A 141 -4.60 11.73 8.38
C VAL A 141 -5.07 12.10 6.97
N GLU A 142 -4.43 11.58 5.93
CA GLU A 142 -4.85 11.78 4.55
C GLU A 142 -6.30 11.31 4.31
N THR A 143 -6.63 10.09 4.77
CA THR A 143 -7.99 9.54 4.67
C THR A 143 -9.02 10.44 5.37
N ALA A 144 -8.70 10.91 6.58
CA ALA A 144 -9.59 11.80 7.34
C ALA A 144 -9.78 13.16 6.65
N LEU A 145 -8.71 13.72 6.06
CA LEU A 145 -8.79 14.98 5.31
C LEU A 145 -9.66 14.83 4.05
N VAL A 146 -9.46 13.77 3.27
CA VAL A 146 -10.30 13.48 2.09
C VAL A 146 -11.76 13.30 2.49
N ALA A 147 -12.04 12.54 3.54
CA ALA A 147 -13.40 12.37 4.06
C ALA A 147 -14.02 13.71 4.48
N SER A 148 -13.29 14.54 5.24
CA SER A 148 -13.78 15.84 5.69
C SER A 148 -14.06 16.80 4.52
N LEU A 149 -13.22 16.80 3.48
CA LEU A 149 -13.45 17.58 2.27
C LEU A 149 -14.73 17.14 1.55
N ASN A 150 -14.94 15.82 1.44
CA ASN A 150 -16.13 15.27 0.82
C ASN A 150 -17.40 15.60 1.63
N ASP A 151 -17.36 15.48 2.95
CA ASP A 151 -18.48 15.86 3.82
C ASP A 151 -18.88 17.34 3.61
N LEU A 152 -17.89 18.25 3.50
CA LEU A 152 -18.14 19.66 3.23
C LEU A 152 -18.75 19.89 1.83
N LEU A 153 -18.31 19.15 0.81
CA LEU A 153 -18.86 19.17 -0.52
C LEU A 153 -20.32 18.70 -0.55
N GLU A 154 -20.62 17.59 0.12
CA GLU A 154 -21.96 17.03 0.21
C GLU A 154 -22.93 17.97 0.95
N ILE A 155 -22.49 18.59 2.04
CA ILE A 155 -23.26 19.62 2.77
C ILE A 155 -23.60 20.78 1.82
N ARG A 156 -22.65 21.23 0.99
CA ARG A 156 -22.85 22.31 0.05
C ARG A 156 -23.76 21.94 -1.12
N ASP A 157 -23.62 20.72 -1.66
CA ASP A 157 -24.41 20.23 -2.81
C ASP A 157 -25.88 19.92 -2.42
N GLY A 158 -26.22 20.01 -1.12
CA GLY A 158 -27.56 19.67 -0.62
C GLY A 158 -27.91 18.18 -0.82
N MET A 159 -26.95 17.38 -1.22
CA MET A 159 -27.11 15.93 -1.34
C MET A 159 -27.04 15.30 0.04
N THR A 160 -27.89 14.33 0.31
CA THR A 160 -27.83 13.57 1.57
C THR A 160 -26.55 12.74 1.60
N GLY A 161 -25.59 13.13 2.44
CA GLY A 161 -24.28 12.60 2.82
C GLY A 161 -23.85 11.17 2.46
N SER A 162 -24.21 10.65 1.32
CA SER A 162 -23.95 9.25 0.96
C SER A 162 -23.58 9.02 -0.52
N HIS A 163 -23.64 10.04 -1.40
CA HIS A 163 -23.32 9.87 -2.83
C HIS A 163 -21.87 9.42 -3.01
N VAL A 164 -20.92 10.16 -2.45
CA VAL A 164 -19.48 9.85 -2.57
C VAL A 164 -19.17 8.46 -2.01
N ARG A 165 -19.75 8.10 -0.86
CA ARG A 165 -19.56 6.76 -0.26
C ARG A 165 -20.16 5.65 -1.15
N ARG A 166 -21.34 5.87 -1.74
CA ARG A 166 -21.98 4.89 -2.62
C ARG A 166 -21.20 4.71 -3.91
N THR A 167 -20.85 5.82 -4.59
CA THR A 167 -20.06 5.80 -5.83
C THR A 167 -18.71 5.14 -5.60
N ALA A 168 -18.01 5.45 -4.51
CA ALA A 168 -16.75 4.79 -4.15
C ALA A 168 -16.94 3.28 -3.93
N LYS A 169 -18.06 2.86 -3.32
CA LYS A 169 -18.36 1.42 -3.13
C LYS A 169 -18.65 0.70 -4.45
N TYR A 170 -19.43 1.29 -5.34
CA TYR A 170 -19.69 0.73 -6.67
C TYR A 170 -18.41 0.67 -7.50
N PHE A 171 -17.58 1.70 -7.41
CA PHE A 171 -16.26 1.72 -8.05
C PHE A 171 -15.35 0.60 -7.53
N GLU A 172 -15.29 0.39 -6.22
CA GLU A 172 -14.53 -0.71 -5.58
C GLU A 172 -15.00 -2.07 -6.07
N ILE A 173 -16.31 -2.32 -6.11
CA ILE A 173 -16.89 -3.59 -6.58
C ILE A 173 -16.47 -3.84 -8.03
N LEU A 174 -16.64 -2.85 -8.90
CA LEU A 174 -16.30 -2.97 -10.32
C LEU A 174 -14.80 -3.17 -10.53
N LEU A 175 -13.95 -2.40 -9.84
CA LEU A 175 -12.50 -2.52 -9.92
C LEU A 175 -12.00 -3.90 -9.49
N ASN A 176 -12.55 -4.45 -8.40
CA ASN A 176 -12.20 -5.80 -7.94
C ASN A 176 -12.65 -6.89 -8.93
N ALA A 177 -13.80 -6.71 -9.56
CA ALA A 177 -14.29 -7.64 -10.57
C ALA A 177 -13.44 -7.62 -11.85
N LEU A 178 -13.02 -6.42 -12.29
CA LEU A 178 -12.10 -6.24 -13.44
C LEU A 178 -10.74 -6.89 -13.19
N ASP A 179 -10.19 -6.75 -11.99
CA ASP A 179 -8.95 -7.39 -11.56
C ASP A 179 -9.10 -8.92 -11.57
N LYS A 180 -10.15 -9.45 -10.95
CA LYS A 180 -10.45 -10.88 -10.91
C LYS A 180 -10.67 -11.48 -12.30
N ALA A 181 -11.27 -10.74 -13.20
CA ALA A 181 -11.49 -11.13 -14.59
C ALA A 181 -10.24 -10.97 -15.47
N HIS A 182 -9.14 -10.42 -14.95
CA HIS A 182 -7.92 -10.08 -15.69
C HIS A 182 -8.21 -9.25 -16.96
N THR A 183 -9.16 -8.32 -16.90
CA THR A 183 -9.57 -7.53 -18.07
C THR A 183 -8.48 -6.53 -18.47
N PHE A 184 -7.73 -6.00 -17.52
CA PHE A 184 -6.61 -5.06 -17.74
C PHE A 184 -5.38 -5.49 -16.91
N PRO A 185 -4.78 -6.67 -17.18
CA PRO A 185 -3.79 -7.29 -16.30
C PRO A 185 -2.52 -6.45 -16.11
N ASP A 186 -2.11 -5.72 -17.14
CA ASP A 186 -0.90 -4.88 -17.09
C ASP A 186 -1.15 -3.52 -16.42
N ALA A 187 -2.41 -3.09 -16.32
CA ALA A 187 -2.79 -1.78 -15.77
C ALA A 187 -3.26 -1.88 -14.32
N ILE A 188 -4.09 -2.88 -13.98
CA ILE A 188 -4.67 -3.02 -12.63
C ILE A 188 -3.72 -3.81 -11.73
N THR A 189 -2.68 -3.12 -11.24
CA THR A 189 -1.78 -3.66 -10.21
C THR A 189 -2.35 -3.44 -8.80
N PRO A 190 -1.88 -4.18 -7.76
CA PRO A 190 -2.31 -3.96 -6.38
C PRO A 190 -2.12 -2.52 -5.91
N ASP A 191 -1.00 -1.89 -6.26
CA ASP A 191 -0.68 -0.50 -5.91
C ASP A 191 -1.62 0.48 -6.64
N TYR A 192 -1.85 0.29 -7.94
CA TYR A 192 -2.80 1.11 -8.70
C TYR A 192 -4.21 1.03 -8.12
N LYS A 193 -4.68 -0.15 -7.71
CA LYS A 193 -5.98 -0.31 -7.04
C LYS A 193 -6.09 0.53 -5.77
N VAL A 194 -5.06 0.50 -4.92
CA VAL A 194 -5.03 1.30 -3.69
C VAL A 194 -5.11 2.79 -4.02
N ARG A 195 -4.34 3.27 -4.99
CA ARG A 195 -4.38 4.68 -5.42
C ARG A 195 -5.74 5.08 -5.97
N LEU A 196 -6.34 4.25 -6.82
CA LEU A 196 -7.67 4.51 -7.40
C LEU A 196 -8.75 4.62 -6.33
N LEU A 197 -8.79 3.70 -5.36
CA LEU A 197 -9.77 3.71 -4.27
C LEU A 197 -9.63 4.96 -3.37
N ARG A 198 -8.40 5.46 -3.20
CA ARG A 198 -8.15 6.71 -2.45
C ARG A 198 -8.54 7.96 -3.24
N GLY A 199 -8.39 7.92 -4.57
CA GLY A 199 -8.66 9.06 -5.46
C GLY A 199 -10.12 9.22 -5.85
N ALA A 200 -10.87 8.13 -6.01
CA ALA A 200 -12.25 8.14 -6.49
C ALA A 200 -13.19 9.09 -5.73
N PRO A 201 -13.11 9.25 -4.41
CA PRO A 201 -13.95 10.20 -3.68
C PRO A 201 -13.79 11.66 -4.10
N LEU A 202 -12.66 12.03 -4.74
CA LEU A 202 -12.34 13.41 -5.12
C LEU A 202 -12.84 13.83 -6.52
N HIS A 203 -13.52 12.95 -7.24
CA HIS A 203 -13.94 13.21 -8.63
C HIS A 203 -14.79 14.48 -8.80
N ASP A 204 -15.63 14.76 -7.84
CA ASP A 204 -16.57 15.89 -7.83
C ASP A 204 -16.05 17.13 -7.07
N LEU A 205 -14.76 17.16 -6.66
CA LEU A 205 -14.15 18.25 -5.91
C LEU A 205 -14.39 19.63 -6.55
N GLY A 206 -14.43 19.69 -7.87
CA GLY A 206 -14.62 20.93 -8.59
C GLY A 206 -16.00 21.56 -8.48
N LYS A 207 -17.01 20.89 -7.91
CA LYS A 207 -18.30 21.48 -7.58
C LYS A 207 -18.19 22.67 -6.63
N VAL A 208 -17.06 22.77 -5.88
CA VAL A 208 -16.74 23.97 -5.08
C VAL A 208 -16.71 25.24 -5.94
N GLY A 209 -16.31 25.15 -7.20
CA GLY A 209 -16.26 26.27 -8.13
C GLY A 209 -17.61 26.65 -8.76
N ILE A 210 -18.64 25.84 -8.59
CA ILE A 210 -19.97 26.10 -9.16
C ILE A 210 -20.77 27.01 -8.22
N SER A 211 -21.46 28.02 -8.76
CA SER A 211 -22.29 28.92 -7.96
C SER A 211 -23.50 28.20 -7.36
N ASP A 212 -23.94 28.62 -6.16
CA ASP A 212 -25.10 28.04 -5.48
C ASP A 212 -26.40 28.18 -6.31
N ASN A 213 -26.54 29.26 -7.09
CA ASN A 213 -27.68 29.45 -7.97
C ASN A 213 -27.81 28.36 -9.05
N THR A 214 -26.70 27.79 -9.48
CA THR A 214 -26.66 26.69 -10.44
C THR A 214 -26.67 25.32 -9.73
N LEU A 215 -25.85 25.17 -8.71
CA LEU A 215 -25.69 23.91 -8.00
C LEU A 215 -26.97 23.46 -7.28
N LEU A 216 -27.63 24.39 -6.57
CA LEU A 216 -28.82 24.11 -5.74
C LEU A 216 -30.14 24.38 -6.44
N LYS A 217 -30.13 24.61 -7.76
CA LYS A 217 -31.35 24.95 -8.50
C LYS A 217 -32.37 23.82 -8.43
N PRO A 218 -33.61 24.06 -7.96
CA PRO A 218 -34.61 23.00 -7.77
C PRO A 218 -35.31 22.58 -9.08
N SER A 219 -34.95 23.19 -10.21
CA SER A 219 -35.49 22.91 -11.54
C SER A 219 -34.39 22.48 -12.52
N ARG A 220 -34.78 22.09 -13.73
CA ARG A 220 -33.81 21.79 -14.79
C ARG A 220 -32.93 23.01 -15.09
N LEU A 221 -31.64 22.78 -15.28
CA LEU A 221 -30.69 23.81 -15.69
C LEU A 221 -30.97 24.26 -17.13
N SER A 222 -30.78 25.56 -17.40
CA SER A 222 -30.72 26.05 -18.78
C SER A 222 -29.48 25.51 -19.51
N PRO A 223 -29.40 25.63 -20.84
CA PRO A 223 -28.19 25.23 -21.57
C PRO A 223 -26.91 25.92 -21.05
N GLU A 224 -27.00 27.21 -20.73
CA GLU A 224 -25.87 28.00 -20.21
C GLU A 224 -25.48 27.57 -18.79
N GLU A 225 -26.47 27.33 -17.95
CA GLU A 225 -26.23 26.80 -16.58
C GLU A 225 -25.65 25.37 -16.62
N MET A 226 -26.11 24.56 -17.58
CA MET A 226 -25.57 23.21 -17.78
C MET A 226 -24.09 23.27 -18.23
N GLU A 227 -23.76 24.18 -19.14
CA GLU A 227 -22.40 24.39 -19.59
C GLU A 227 -21.51 24.88 -18.44
N PHE A 228 -22.03 25.76 -17.57
CA PHE A 228 -21.32 26.16 -16.36
C PHE A 228 -21.18 25.00 -15.35
N MET A 229 -22.22 24.18 -15.17
CA MET A 229 -22.16 22.98 -14.34
C MET A 229 -21.06 22.00 -14.81
N ARG A 230 -20.92 21.81 -16.13
CA ARG A 230 -19.87 20.94 -16.69
C ARG A 230 -18.44 21.37 -16.34
N GLN A 231 -18.25 22.64 -16.00
CA GLN A 231 -16.92 23.15 -15.62
C GLN A 231 -16.40 22.55 -14.30
N HIS A 232 -17.26 21.88 -13.49
CA HIS A 232 -16.78 21.24 -12.26
C HIS A 232 -15.67 20.22 -12.54
N SER A 233 -15.73 19.47 -13.67
CA SER A 233 -14.67 18.53 -14.03
C SER A 233 -13.35 19.26 -14.30
N THR A 234 -13.39 20.41 -14.99
CA THR A 234 -12.19 21.23 -15.22
C THR A 234 -11.66 21.86 -13.93
N PHE A 235 -12.53 22.41 -13.08
CA PHE A 235 -12.12 23.01 -11.81
C PHE A 235 -11.51 21.99 -10.86
N GLY A 236 -12.12 20.81 -10.75
CA GLY A 236 -11.60 19.70 -9.93
C GLY A 236 -10.24 19.23 -10.43
N GLY A 237 -10.14 18.98 -11.73
CA GLY A 237 -8.87 18.58 -12.35
C GLY A 237 -7.76 19.62 -12.18
N GLN A 238 -8.05 20.93 -12.33
CA GLN A 238 -7.08 21.99 -12.09
C GLN A 238 -6.61 22.05 -10.64
N ALA A 239 -7.53 21.96 -9.68
CA ALA A 239 -7.20 21.96 -8.26
C ALA A 239 -6.28 20.77 -7.91
N LEU A 240 -6.59 19.58 -8.44
CA LEU A 240 -5.78 18.39 -8.23
C LEU A 240 -4.45 18.44 -8.99
N THR A 241 -4.39 19.09 -10.16
CA THR A 241 -3.10 19.33 -10.86
C THR A 241 -2.15 20.10 -9.98
N HIS A 242 -2.60 21.19 -9.34
CA HIS A 242 -1.77 21.94 -8.41
C HIS A 242 -1.30 21.09 -7.21
N ALA A 243 -2.17 20.22 -6.68
CA ALA A 243 -1.78 19.30 -5.62
C ALA A 243 -0.71 18.28 -6.09
N VAL A 244 -0.86 17.76 -7.32
CA VAL A 244 0.13 16.84 -7.93
C VAL A 244 1.49 17.53 -8.15
N GLU A 245 1.51 18.82 -8.54
CA GLU A 245 2.75 19.59 -8.63
C GLU A 245 3.53 19.66 -7.31
N ILE A 246 2.84 19.60 -6.17
CA ILE A 246 3.46 19.62 -4.83
C ILE A 246 4.00 18.24 -4.43
N VAL A 247 3.25 17.17 -4.67
CA VAL A 247 3.55 15.82 -4.14
C VAL A 247 4.17 14.87 -5.17
N GLY A 248 4.07 15.18 -6.46
CA GLY A 248 4.57 14.35 -7.57
C GLY A 248 3.50 13.47 -8.22
N GLU A 249 3.80 13.01 -9.44
CA GLU A 249 2.90 12.21 -10.27
C GLU A 249 2.68 10.78 -9.74
N ASP A 250 3.59 10.23 -8.95
CA ASP A 250 3.47 8.88 -8.37
C ASP A 250 2.55 8.82 -7.14
N SER A 251 1.57 9.72 -7.07
CA SER A 251 0.63 9.82 -5.96
C SER A 251 -0.79 9.46 -6.40
N PHE A 252 -1.64 9.07 -5.44
CA PHE A 252 -3.06 8.84 -5.71
C PHE A 252 -3.78 10.09 -6.23
N LEU A 253 -3.20 11.28 -6.04
CA LEU A 253 -3.77 12.55 -6.50
C LEU A 253 -3.67 12.70 -8.03
N SER A 254 -2.70 12.05 -8.69
CA SER A 254 -2.65 12.02 -10.15
C SER A 254 -3.82 11.22 -10.73
N ASP A 255 -4.11 10.07 -10.13
CA ASP A 255 -5.28 9.27 -10.52
C ASP A 255 -6.59 10.00 -10.20
N ALA A 256 -6.67 10.70 -9.05
CA ALA A 256 -7.81 11.54 -8.68
C ALA A 256 -8.02 12.71 -9.66
N ARG A 257 -6.94 13.36 -10.10
CA ARG A 257 -6.97 14.41 -11.13
C ARG A 257 -7.59 13.88 -12.42
N ASP A 258 -7.16 12.72 -12.87
CA ASP A 258 -7.65 12.13 -14.11
C ASP A 258 -9.13 11.72 -13.98
N MET A 259 -9.54 11.18 -12.83
CA MET A 259 -10.94 10.92 -12.53
C MET A 259 -11.77 12.22 -12.50
N ALA A 260 -11.27 13.27 -11.84
CA ALA A 260 -11.99 14.56 -11.78
C ALA A 260 -12.14 15.22 -13.16
N TYR A 261 -11.08 15.21 -13.97
CA TYR A 261 -11.17 15.76 -15.33
C TYR A 261 -12.11 14.97 -16.23
N TYR A 262 -12.03 13.61 -16.21
CA TYR A 262 -12.49 12.80 -17.34
C TYR A 262 -13.63 11.84 -17.03
N HIS A 263 -14.20 11.82 -15.81
CA HIS A 263 -15.32 10.91 -15.48
C HIS A 263 -16.61 11.17 -16.27
N HIS A 264 -16.70 12.30 -16.96
CA HIS A 264 -17.80 12.64 -17.87
C HIS A 264 -17.42 12.52 -19.35
N GLU A 265 -16.21 12.06 -19.67
CA GLU A 265 -15.91 11.66 -21.05
C GLU A 265 -16.69 10.39 -21.40
N LYS A 266 -16.98 10.25 -22.68
CA LYS A 266 -17.73 9.12 -23.22
C LYS A 266 -16.87 8.32 -24.20
N TRP A 267 -17.05 7.04 -24.22
CA TRP A 267 -16.27 6.15 -25.06
C TRP A 267 -16.26 6.54 -26.54
N ASP A 268 -17.38 7.08 -27.05
CA ASP A 268 -17.54 7.55 -28.42
C ASP A 268 -17.00 8.97 -28.68
N GLY A 269 -16.46 9.66 -27.67
CA GLY A 269 -15.94 11.03 -27.76
C GLY A 269 -17.00 12.13 -27.66
N SER A 270 -18.26 11.80 -27.42
CA SER A 270 -19.34 12.81 -27.23
C SER A 270 -19.39 13.41 -25.83
N GLY A 271 -18.44 13.03 -24.95
CA GLY A 271 -18.33 13.51 -23.58
C GLY A 271 -17.72 14.90 -23.43
N TYR A 272 -17.37 15.25 -22.19
CA TYR A 272 -16.71 16.52 -21.84
C TYR A 272 -15.70 16.28 -20.73
N PRO A 273 -14.70 17.18 -20.52
CA PRO A 273 -14.49 18.51 -21.10
C PRO A 273 -13.65 18.55 -22.38
N LYS A 274 -12.98 17.44 -22.76
CA LYS A 274 -12.03 17.39 -23.89
C LYS A 274 -12.58 16.67 -25.11
N GLY A 275 -13.62 15.85 -24.96
CA GLY A 275 -14.13 14.98 -26.02
C GLY A 275 -13.16 13.84 -26.35
N LEU A 276 -12.51 13.31 -25.34
CA LEU A 276 -11.63 12.13 -25.49
C LEU A 276 -12.47 10.91 -25.86
N ALA A 277 -11.90 10.00 -26.68
CA ALA A 277 -12.60 8.82 -27.12
C ALA A 277 -11.77 7.55 -26.86
N GLY A 278 -12.45 6.46 -26.59
CA GLY A 278 -11.83 5.14 -26.44
C GLY A 278 -10.77 5.11 -25.35
N GLU A 279 -9.58 4.62 -25.69
CA GLU A 279 -8.47 4.45 -24.74
C GLU A 279 -7.71 5.75 -24.42
N ASP A 280 -7.98 6.83 -25.13
CA ASP A 280 -7.46 8.15 -24.75
C ASP A 280 -8.08 8.65 -23.43
N ILE A 281 -9.24 8.10 -23.03
CA ILE A 281 -9.81 8.33 -21.70
C ILE A 281 -9.04 7.50 -20.69
N PRO A 282 -8.47 8.08 -19.60
CA PRO A 282 -7.82 7.33 -18.56
C PRO A 282 -8.67 6.19 -18.00
N LEU A 283 -8.06 5.02 -17.74
CA LEU A 283 -8.77 3.84 -17.27
C LEU A 283 -9.55 4.11 -15.98
N SER A 284 -8.96 4.88 -15.06
CA SER A 284 -9.59 5.31 -13.81
C SER A 284 -10.93 6.03 -14.05
N ALA A 285 -10.96 6.95 -15.00
CA ALA A 285 -12.16 7.71 -15.35
C ALA A 285 -13.22 6.82 -16.04
N ARG A 286 -12.81 5.91 -16.95
CA ARG A 286 -13.74 4.96 -17.59
C ARG A 286 -14.45 4.05 -16.59
N ILE A 287 -13.72 3.55 -15.59
CA ILE A 287 -14.31 2.70 -14.53
C ILE A 287 -15.25 3.52 -13.64
N LEU A 288 -14.81 4.73 -13.25
CA LEU A 288 -15.58 5.59 -12.37
C LEU A 288 -16.91 6.05 -13.02
N ALA A 289 -16.91 6.35 -14.32
CA ALA A 289 -18.10 6.77 -15.05
C ALA A 289 -19.27 5.78 -14.89
N VAL A 290 -19.02 4.47 -14.90
CA VAL A 290 -20.06 3.44 -14.69
C VAL A 290 -20.63 3.52 -13.28
N ALA A 291 -19.78 3.64 -12.28
CA ALA A 291 -20.20 3.72 -10.87
C ALA A 291 -21.00 5.00 -10.57
N ASP A 292 -20.52 6.13 -11.08
CA ASP A 292 -21.17 7.43 -10.89
C ASP A 292 -22.55 7.49 -11.57
N VAL A 293 -22.65 7.06 -12.82
CA VAL A 293 -23.93 7.02 -13.54
C VAL A 293 -24.91 6.06 -12.88
N TYR A 294 -24.45 4.90 -12.39
CA TYR A 294 -25.32 3.98 -11.64
C TYR A 294 -25.88 4.65 -10.38
N ASP A 295 -25.04 5.32 -9.59
CA ASP A 295 -25.51 6.05 -8.40
C ASP A 295 -26.48 7.17 -8.79
N ALA A 296 -26.15 7.94 -9.82
CA ALA A 296 -26.99 9.03 -10.31
C ALA A 296 -28.38 8.56 -10.78
N LEU A 297 -28.49 7.37 -11.38
CA LEU A 297 -29.76 6.79 -11.81
C LEU A 297 -30.56 6.21 -10.63
N THR A 298 -29.90 5.63 -9.66
CA THR A 298 -30.54 4.90 -8.56
C THR A 298 -30.77 5.73 -7.30
N SER A 299 -30.30 6.99 -7.27
CA SER A 299 -30.52 7.94 -6.18
C SER A 299 -31.65 8.90 -6.49
N GLN A 300 -32.42 9.26 -5.46
CA GLN A 300 -33.48 10.27 -5.58
C GLN A 300 -32.86 11.65 -5.71
N ARG A 301 -33.35 12.44 -6.69
CA ARG A 301 -32.98 13.85 -6.87
C ARG A 301 -34.20 14.72 -6.76
N SER A 302 -34.02 16.01 -6.47
CA SER A 302 -35.11 16.98 -6.27
C SER A 302 -36.10 17.07 -7.43
N TYR A 303 -35.68 16.69 -8.65
CA TYR A 303 -36.46 16.77 -9.88
C TYR A 303 -36.69 15.44 -10.61
N LYS A 304 -36.22 14.29 -10.02
CA LYS A 304 -36.33 12.97 -10.65
C LYS A 304 -36.38 11.86 -9.60
N ASP A 305 -37.39 10.98 -9.73
CA ASP A 305 -37.47 9.78 -8.94
C ASP A 305 -36.31 8.80 -9.26
N ALA A 306 -35.87 8.07 -8.24
CA ALA A 306 -34.86 7.04 -8.40
C ALA A 306 -35.35 5.89 -9.29
N PHE A 307 -34.53 5.44 -10.22
CA PHE A 307 -34.82 4.23 -10.98
C PHE A 307 -34.71 2.98 -10.10
N SER A 308 -35.48 1.92 -10.44
CA SER A 308 -35.17 0.61 -9.89
C SER A 308 -33.80 0.14 -10.35
N HIS A 309 -33.24 -0.85 -9.63
CA HIS A 309 -31.97 -1.45 -10.01
C HIS A 309 -31.97 -1.95 -11.46
N GLU A 310 -33.02 -2.72 -11.82
CA GLU A 310 -33.16 -3.33 -13.15
C GLU A 310 -33.22 -2.27 -14.26
N LYS A 311 -33.92 -1.17 -14.01
CA LYS A 311 -34.03 -0.07 -14.97
C LYS A 311 -32.70 0.66 -15.12
N ALA A 312 -31.95 0.89 -14.03
CA ALA A 312 -30.63 1.52 -14.07
C ALA A 312 -29.62 0.64 -14.82
N VAL A 313 -29.60 -0.66 -14.54
CA VAL A 313 -28.76 -1.64 -15.25
C VAL A 313 -29.09 -1.66 -16.74
N SER A 314 -30.37 -1.75 -17.12
CA SER A 314 -30.76 -1.72 -18.53
C SER A 314 -30.27 -0.45 -19.21
N SER A 315 -30.45 0.73 -18.57
CA SER A 315 -30.00 2.01 -19.14
C SER A 315 -28.48 2.08 -19.34
N LEU A 316 -27.69 1.51 -18.42
CA LEU A 316 -26.24 1.44 -18.55
C LEU A 316 -25.82 0.50 -19.68
N LEU A 317 -26.47 -0.66 -19.80
CA LEU A 317 -26.18 -1.64 -20.85
C LEU A 317 -26.59 -1.14 -22.25
N ASP A 318 -27.60 -0.29 -22.35
CA ASP A 318 -28.01 0.33 -23.62
C ASP A 318 -26.96 1.34 -24.13
N GLU A 319 -26.09 1.84 -23.25
CA GLU A 319 -25.01 2.78 -23.59
C GLU A 319 -23.63 2.09 -23.72
N ASP A 320 -23.59 0.74 -23.77
CA ASP A 320 -22.39 -0.05 -24.03
C ASP A 320 -21.78 0.30 -25.39
N GLY A 321 -20.48 0.63 -25.42
CA GLY A 321 -19.77 1.04 -26.64
C GLY A 321 -20.06 2.47 -27.12
N THR A 322 -20.96 3.21 -26.46
CA THR A 322 -21.22 4.62 -26.69
C THR A 322 -20.72 5.49 -25.54
N SER A 323 -21.33 5.39 -24.38
CA SER A 323 -20.86 6.10 -23.18
C SER A 323 -19.78 5.36 -22.44
N PHE A 324 -19.77 4.02 -22.45
CA PHE A 324 -18.91 3.18 -21.62
C PHE A 324 -18.00 2.24 -22.43
N ASP A 325 -16.81 1.93 -21.89
CA ASP A 325 -15.89 0.95 -22.45
C ASP A 325 -16.53 -0.45 -22.47
N PRO A 326 -16.66 -1.09 -23.65
CA PRO A 326 -17.28 -2.42 -23.77
C PRO A 326 -16.65 -3.51 -22.89
N ARG A 327 -15.35 -3.42 -22.65
CA ARG A 327 -14.63 -4.40 -21.79
C ARG A 327 -15.08 -4.26 -20.33
N ILE A 328 -15.27 -3.03 -19.86
CA ILE A 328 -15.78 -2.75 -18.51
C ILE A 328 -17.22 -3.22 -18.41
N MET A 329 -18.06 -2.92 -19.43
CA MET A 329 -19.46 -3.31 -19.44
C MET A 329 -19.67 -4.82 -19.52
N GLN A 330 -18.77 -5.55 -20.15
CA GLN A 330 -18.79 -7.01 -20.15
C GLN A 330 -18.65 -7.59 -18.74
N VAL A 331 -17.78 -7.02 -17.89
CA VAL A 331 -17.61 -7.42 -16.49
C VAL A 331 -18.76 -6.91 -15.64
N PHE A 332 -19.18 -5.64 -15.81
CA PHE A 332 -20.31 -5.06 -15.09
C PHE A 332 -21.58 -5.92 -15.20
N ARG A 333 -21.88 -6.44 -16.40
CA ARG A 333 -23.03 -7.33 -16.64
C ARG A 333 -23.06 -8.56 -15.74
N GLN A 334 -21.90 -9.03 -15.28
CA GLN A 334 -21.77 -10.24 -14.47
C GLN A 334 -21.92 -9.98 -12.96
N ILE A 335 -21.81 -8.71 -12.54
CA ILE A 335 -21.76 -8.31 -11.12
C ILE A 335 -22.92 -7.37 -10.72
N THR A 336 -23.96 -7.28 -11.52
CA THR A 336 -25.11 -6.38 -11.25
C THR A 336 -25.77 -6.66 -9.89
N ASP A 337 -25.83 -7.92 -9.46
CA ASP A 337 -26.37 -8.31 -8.16
C ASP A 337 -25.55 -7.77 -6.99
N GLU A 338 -24.22 -7.63 -7.15
CA GLU A 338 -23.35 -7.03 -6.14
C GLU A 338 -23.64 -5.55 -5.97
N PHE A 339 -23.94 -4.84 -7.07
CA PHE A 339 -24.38 -3.45 -7.04
C PHE A 339 -25.75 -3.30 -6.33
N ALA A 340 -26.70 -4.23 -6.59
CA ALA A 340 -27.99 -4.25 -5.91
C ALA A 340 -27.84 -4.46 -4.39
N GLN A 341 -26.99 -5.40 -3.97
CA GLN A 341 -26.70 -5.66 -2.56
C GLN A 341 -26.06 -4.45 -1.88
N ALA A 342 -25.06 -3.82 -2.52
CA ALA A 342 -24.43 -2.62 -2.00
C ALA A 342 -25.45 -1.47 -1.85
N LYS A 343 -26.34 -1.26 -2.84
CA LYS A 343 -27.42 -0.27 -2.74
C LYS A 343 -28.35 -0.54 -1.55
N ALA A 344 -28.73 -1.81 -1.33
CA ALA A 344 -29.60 -2.19 -0.25
C ALA A 344 -28.99 -1.95 1.14
N SER A 345 -27.68 -2.16 1.31
CA SER A 345 -26.97 -1.89 2.56
C SER A 345 -27.02 -0.42 2.96
N PHE A 346 -26.78 0.51 2.02
CA PHE A 346 -26.90 1.94 2.27
C PHE A 346 -28.33 2.39 2.62
N SER A 347 -29.33 1.73 2.03
CA SER A 347 -30.74 2.05 2.33
C SER A 347 -31.14 1.60 3.72
N SER A 348 -30.51 0.60 4.30
CA SER A 348 -30.74 0.14 5.68
C SER A 348 -30.04 1.03 6.71
N GLU A 349 -28.81 1.50 6.40
CA GLU A 349 -28.06 2.43 7.26
C GLU A 349 -28.77 3.79 7.41
N ALA A 350 -29.40 4.29 6.36
CA ALA A 350 -30.14 5.56 6.38
C ALA A 350 -31.45 5.52 7.21
N LYS A 351 -31.90 4.32 7.59
CA LYS A 351 -33.13 4.13 8.39
C LYS A 351 -32.86 3.78 9.85
N ALA A 352 -31.63 3.50 10.22
CA ALA A 352 -31.17 3.21 11.57
C ALA A 352 -30.63 4.47 12.27
#